data_9b14a0d042bffdbf1ce75f43b46bfeed
#
_entry.id   9b14a0d042bffdbf1ce75f43b46bfeed
#
_cell.length_a   1.000
_cell.length_b   1.000
_cell.length_c   1.000
_cell.angle_alpha   90.00
_cell.angle_beta   90.00
_cell.angle_gamma   90.00
#
_symmetry.space_group_name_H-M   'P 1'
#
loop_
_entity.id
_entity.type
_entity.pdbx_description
1 polymer ?
#
loop_
_entity_poly.entity_id
_entity_poly.type
_entity_poly.pdbx_seq_one_letter_code
_entity_poly.pdbx_strand_id
1 'polypeptide(L)'
;MAKSFEFDQPMKDGLNLFKDNMGLLIGASLVASLLSVFTLLIISGPMTVGILLVVRQCLKDKQNKPQIGDLFKGFSSFLDSFLFTLIFVVLSVLLGMIPFIGQLISFFLCAFYWWGMMFIAFENLSLGAAINKLIEETKGGDFFLPLLFAFVANLIASAGILACCVGILFTIPLGYCMMVCCYESTFGNSAKNPTAELDPSIFLK
;
A
#
# COMPACT_ATOMS: atom_id res chain seq x y z
N MET A 1 -7.36 21.14 -15.54
CA MET A 1 -7.38 21.78 -14.21
C MET A 1 -6.70 20.83 -13.24
N ALA A 2 -5.48 21.13 -12.81
CA ALA A 2 -4.79 20.36 -11.80
C ALA A 2 -5.62 20.44 -10.50
N LYS A 3 -6.13 19.31 -10.05
CA LYS A 3 -6.85 19.20 -8.78
C LYS A 3 -5.80 19.37 -7.69
N SER A 4 -5.87 20.47 -6.93
CA SER A 4 -4.97 20.67 -5.80
C SER A 4 -5.09 19.47 -4.87
N PHE A 5 -4.00 18.74 -4.69
CA PHE A 5 -3.95 17.63 -3.74
C PHE A 5 -4.08 18.21 -2.33
N GLU A 6 -5.19 17.91 -1.68
CA GLU A 6 -5.42 18.29 -0.28
C GLU A 6 -4.84 17.21 0.63
N PHE A 7 -3.80 17.56 1.37
CA PHE A 7 -3.08 16.66 2.27
C PHE A 7 -3.95 16.18 3.46
N ASP A 8 -4.84 17.04 3.92
CA ASP A 8 -5.69 16.83 5.10
C ASP A 8 -6.77 15.76 4.88
N GLN A 9 -7.31 15.70 3.67
CA GLN A 9 -8.44 14.84 3.35
C GLN A 9 -8.08 13.35 3.44
N PRO A 10 -7.04 12.85 2.73
CA PRO A 10 -6.65 11.44 2.83
C PRO A 10 -6.24 11.01 4.24
N MET A 11 -5.68 11.94 5.02
CA MET A 11 -5.30 11.64 6.40
C MET A 11 -6.51 11.44 7.30
N LYS A 12 -7.53 12.32 7.21
CA LYS A 12 -8.78 12.20 7.96
C LYS A 12 -9.57 10.98 7.54
N ASP A 13 -9.69 10.77 6.23
CA ASP A 13 -10.42 9.62 5.66
C ASP A 13 -9.74 8.30 6.05
N GLY A 14 -8.43 8.22 6.02
CA GLY A 14 -7.66 7.07 6.47
C GLY A 14 -7.86 6.76 7.96
N LEU A 15 -7.88 7.79 8.82
CA LEU A 15 -8.17 7.65 10.25
C LEU A 15 -9.59 7.14 10.50
N ASN A 16 -10.59 7.68 9.80
CA ASN A 16 -11.97 7.25 9.93
C ASN A 16 -12.15 5.82 9.43
N LEU A 17 -11.59 5.49 8.26
CA LEU A 17 -11.62 4.14 7.69
C LEU A 17 -11.01 3.12 8.66
N PHE A 18 -9.88 3.46 9.27
CA PHE A 18 -9.24 2.61 10.27
C PHE A 18 -10.14 2.41 11.50
N LYS A 19 -10.73 3.49 12.06
CA LYS A 19 -11.63 3.40 13.23
C LYS A 19 -12.85 2.53 12.95
N ASP A 20 -13.46 2.70 11.77
CA ASP A 20 -14.67 1.96 11.39
C ASP A 20 -14.43 0.46 11.18
N ASN A 21 -13.20 0.06 10.85
CA ASN A 21 -12.84 -1.31 10.52
C ASN A 21 -11.66 -1.84 11.36
N MET A 22 -11.41 -1.26 12.53
CA MET A 22 -10.22 -1.53 13.36
C MET A 22 -9.96 -3.02 13.59
N GLY A 23 -10.98 -3.78 14.01
CA GLY A 23 -10.83 -5.20 14.32
C GLY A 23 -10.40 -6.05 13.11
N LEU A 24 -11.02 -5.81 11.96
CA LEU A 24 -10.68 -6.51 10.71
C LEU A 24 -9.26 -6.17 10.26
N LEU A 25 -8.91 -4.88 10.24
CA LEU A 25 -7.63 -4.40 9.74
C LEU A 25 -6.45 -4.82 10.62
N ILE A 26 -6.64 -4.80 11.94
CA ILE A 26 -5.64 -5.32 12.88
C ILE A 26 -5.49 -6.83 12.69
N GLY A 27 -6.59 -7.58 12.61
CA GLY A 27 -6.55 -9.02 12.38
C GLY A 27 -5.89 -9.38 11.05
N ALA A 28 -6.23 -8.68 9.98
CA ALA A 28 -5.64 -8.86 8.66
C ALA A 28 -4.12 -8.60 8.67
N SER A 29 -3.69 -7.49 9.28
CA SER A 29 -2.28 -7.13 9.37
C SER A 29 -1.50 -8.12 10.25
N LEU A 30 -2.09 -8.63 11.31
CA LEU A 30 -1.47 -9.61 12.17
C LEU A 30 -1.27 -10.95 11.46
N VAL A 31 -2.30 -11.44 10.77
CA VAL A 31 -2.21 -12.67 9.97
C VAL A 31 -1.16 -12.53 8.87
N ALA A 32 -1.17 -11.42 8.13
CA ALA A 32 -0.20 -11.17 7.07
C ALA A 32 1.24 -11.09 7.62
N SER A 33 1.44 -10.43 8.77
CA SER A 33 2.77 -10.33 9.41
C SER A 33 3.29 -11.68 9.87
N LEU A 34 2.44 -12.50 10.52
CA LEU A 34 2.82 -13.84 10.96
C LEU A 34 3.20 -14.72 9.77
N LEU A 35 2.37 -14.77 8.74
CA LEU A 35 2.65 -15.55 7.53
C LEU A 35 3.94 -15.10 6.85
N SER A 36 4.18 -13.78 6.76
CA SER A 36 5.40 -13.23 6.15
C SER A 36 6.67 -13.61 6.92
N VAL A 37 6.62 -13.64 8.24
CA VAL A 37 7.75 -14.06 9.08
C VAL A 37 8.02 -15.56 8.89
N PHE A 38 6.99 -16.41 8.96
CA PHE A 38 7.13 -17.85 8.78
C PHE A 38 7.68 -18.26 7.42
N THR A 39 7.40 -17.49 6.38
CA THR A 39 7.83 -17.76 5.01
C THR A 39 9.08 -17.00 4.59
N LEU A 40 9.87 -16.51 5.55
CA LEU A 40 11.09 -15.75 5.29
C LEU A 40 10.87 -14.60 4.30
N LEU A 41 9.77 -13.88 4.44
CA LEU A 41 9.36 -12.74 3.60
C LEU A 41 8.94 -13.09 2.15
N ILE A 42 8.95 -14.36 1.74
CA ILE A 42 8.58 -14.75 0.36
C ILE A 42 7.14 -14.31 0.02
N ILE A 43 6.22 -14.43 0.96
CA ILE A 43 4.82 -14.04 0.74
C ILE A 43 4.52 -12.59 1.17
N SER A 44 5.51 -11.81 1.59
CA SER A 44 5.28 -10.43 2.05
C SER A 44 4.68 -9.55 0.95
N GLY A 45 5.14 -9.67 -0.30
CA GLY A 45 4.58 -8.95 -1.45
C GLY A 45 3.09 -9.25 -1.67
N PRO A 46 2.71 -10.50 -1.94
CA PRO A 46 1.30 -10.89 -2.07
C PRO A 46 0.42 -10.52 -0.88
N MET A 47 0.93 -10.64 0.35
CA MET A 47 0.19 -10.23 1.55
C MET A 47 -0.03 -8.72 1.61
N THR A 48 0.96 -7.92 1.19
CA THR A 48 0.80 -6.47 1.07
C THR A 48 -0.30 -6.12 0.07
N VAL A 49 -0.30 -6.75 -1.12
CA VAL A 49 -1.40 -6.61 -2.10
C VAL A 49 -2.73 -7.00 -1.49
N GLY A 50 -2.80 -8.13 -0.79
CA GLY A 50 -4.01 -8.60 -0.12
C GLY A 50 -4.57 -7.59 0.89
N ILE A 51 -3.71 -7.01 1.74
CA ILE A 51 -4.13 -5.97 2.70
C ILE A 51 -4.64 -4.73 1.96
N LEU A 52 -3.94 -4.27 0.92
CA LEU A 52 -4.37 -3.12 0.11
C LEU A 52 -5.75 -3.34 -0.50
N LEU A 53 -6.04 -4.54 -1.03
CA LEU A 53 -7.35 -4.90 -1.57
C LEU A 53 -8.44 -4.88 -0.49
N VAL A 54 -8.17 -5.46 0.68
CA VAL A 54 -9.09 -5.46 1.83
C VAL A 54 -9.40 -4.04 2.28
N VAL A 55 -8.39 -3.19 2.45
CA VAL A 55 -8.57 -1.78 2.84
C VAL A 55 -9.38 -1.02 1.79
N ARG A 56 -9.08 -1.22 0.50
CA ARG A 56 -9.82 -0.59 -0.60
C ARG A 56 -11.30 -1.03 -0.63
N GLN A 57 -11.58 -2.30 -0.36
CA GLN A 57 -12.94 -2.81 -0.27
C GLN A 57 -13.68 -2.18 0.92
N CYS A 58 -13.04 -2.05 2.09
CA CYS A 58 -13.62 -1.33 3.23
C CYS A 58 -13.98 0.13 2.89
N LEU A 59 -13.18 0.77 2.03
CA LEU A 59 -13.43 2.16 1.62
C LEU A 59 -14.61 2.27 0.65
N LYS A 60 -14.69 1.35 -0.32
CA LYS A 60 -15.67 1.42 -1.42
C LYS A 60 -17.02 0.79 -1.10
N ASP A 61 -17.02 -0.30 -0.35
CA ASP A 61 -18.24 -1.06 -0.04
C ASP A 61 -18.44 -1.18 1.47
N LYS A 62 -19.27 -0.29 2.00
CA LYS A 62 -19.63 -0.30 3.43
C LYS A 62 -20.62 -1.40 3.79
N GLN A 63 -21.34 -1.98 2.80
CA GLN A 63 -22.37 -2.99 3.03
C GLN A 63 -21.76 -4.40 3.08
N ASN A 64 -20.81 -4.71 2.19
CA ASN A 64 -20.13 -6.00 2.14
C ASN A 64 -18.73 -5.89 2.76
N LYS A 65 -18.67 -6.02 4.08
CA LYS A 65 -17.37 -5.99 4.78
C LYS A 65 -16.51 -7.17 4.33
N PRO A 66 -15.25 -6.92 3.92
CA PRO A 66 -14.34 -8.00 3.55
C PRO A 66 -14.04 -8.91 4.74
N GLN A 67 -13.67 -10.13 4.43
CA GLN A 67 -13.25 -11.13 5.41
C GLN A 67 -11.72 -11.22 5.46
N ILE A 68 -11.16 -11.78 6.53
CA ILE A 68 -9.72 -12.02 6.65
C ILE A 68 -9.21 -12.93 5.52
N GLY A 69 -10.07 -13.86 5.02
CA GLY A 69 -9.76 -14.70 3.88
C GLY A 69 -9.51 -13.95 2.57
N ASP A 70 -10.02 -12.73 2.43
CA ASP A 70 -9.83 -11.90 1.24
C ASP A 70 -8.36 -11.43 1.09
N LEU A 71 -7.54 -11.54 2.14
CA LEU A 71 -6.09 -11.33 2.08
C LEU A 71 -5.43 -12.22 1.01
N PHE A 72 -5.92 -13.44 0.86
CA PHE A 72 -5.36 -14.40 -0.10
C PHE A 72 -5.65 -14.03 -1.56
N LYS A 73 -6.54 -13.08 -1.83
CA LYS A 73 -6.75 -12.52 -3.18
C LYS A 73 -5.50 -11.82 -3.71
N GLY A 74 -4.61 -11.35 -2.82
CA GLY A 74 -3.31 -10.81 -3.21
C GLY A 74 -2.39 -11.79 -3.93
N PHE A 75 -2.65 -13.09 -3.79
CA PHE A 75 -1.91 -14.13 -4.52
C PHE A 75 -2.19 -14.15 -6.02
N SER A 76 -3.23 -13.48 -6.51
CA SER A 76 -3.46 -13.32 -7.95
C SER A 76 -2.31 -12.62 -8.66
N SER A 77 -1.62 -11.70 -7.98
CA SER A 77 -0.45 -10.98 -8.47
C SER A 77 0.85 -11.44 -7.79
N PHE A 78 0.93 -12.75 -7.46
CA PHE A 78 2.02 -13.30 -6.67
C PHE A 78 3.39 -12.95 -7.25
N LEU A 79 3.62 -13.26 -8.53
CA LEU A 79 4.93 -13.12 -9.14
C LEU A 79 5.37 -11.66 -9.22
N ASP A 80 4.46 -10.78 -9.66
CA ASP A 80 4.77 -9.36 -9.82
C ASP A 80 5.02 -8.69 -8.46
N SER A 81 4.18 -8.94 -7.47
CA SER A 81 4.33 -8.38 -6.14
C SER A 81 5.54 -8.95 -5.38
N PHE A 82 5.83 -10.23 -5.56
CA PHE A 82 7.01 -10.86 -4.97
C PHE A 82 8.30 -10.29 -5.57
N LEU A 83 8.41 -10.25 -6.92
CA LEU A 83 9.59 -9.71 -7.59
C LEU A 83 9.78 -8.22 -7.27
N PHE A 84 8.70 -7.46 -7.24
CA PHE A 84 8.75 -6.04 -6.87
C PHE A 84 9.29 -5.87 -5.44
N THR A 85 8.75 -6.61 -4.49
CA THR A 85 9.23 -6.61 -3.10
C THR A 85 10.68 -7.06 -3.00
N LEU A 86 11.07 -8.10 -3.72
CA LEU A 86 12.44 -8.61 -3.73
C LEU A 86 13.44 -7.55 -4.23
N ILE A 87 13.12 -6.84 -5.31
CA ILE A 87 13.96 -5.75 -5.83
C ILE A 87 14.14 -4.67 -4.76
N PHE A 88 13.05 -4.25 -4.10
CA PHE A 88 13.11 -3.22 -3.07
C PHE A 88 13.87 -3.67 -1.82
N VAL A 89 13.72 -4.93 -1.39
CA VAL A 89 14.46 -5.49 -0.27
C VAL A 89 15.95 -5.52 -0.58
N VAL A 90 16.35 -6.03 -1.74
CA VAL A 90 17.76 -6.08 -2.15
C VAL A 90 18.34 -4.67 -2.21
N LEU A 91 17.62 -3.73 -2.82
CA LEU A 91 18.07 -2.34 -2.91
C LEU A 91 18.19 -1.69 -1.52
N SER A 92 17.24 -1.94 -0.63
CA SER A 92 17.28 -1.44 0.76
C SER A 92 18.45 -2.01 1.56
N VAL A 93 18.77 -3.30 1.37
CA VAL A 93 19.92 -3.94 2.02
C VAL A 93 21.23 -3.33 1.52
N LEU A 94 21.37 -3.13 0.21
CA LEU A 94 22.56 -2.50 -0.37
C LEU A 94 22.74 -1.05 0.12
N LEU A 95 21.65 -0.27 0.16
CA LEU A 95 21.67 1.09 0.71
C LEU A 95 21.97 1.10 2.20
N GLY A 96 21.47 0.11 2.96
CA GLY A 96 21.72 -0.03 4.39
C GLY A 96 23.19 -0.21 4.74
N MET A 97 24.04 -0.63 3.78
CA MET A 97 25.51 -0.71 3.98
C MET A 97 26.16 0.69 4.05
N ILE A 98 25.46 1.73 3.59
CA ILE A 98 25.94 3.12 3.65
C ILE A 98 25.33 3.78 4.89
N PRO A 99 26.11 4.03 5.97
CA PRO A 99 25.57 4.59 7.19
C PRO A 99 25.02 6.02 6.95
N PHE A 100 23.96 6.37 7.64
CA PHE A 100 23.22 7.64 7.59
C PHE A 100 22.58 7.95 6.23
N ILE A 101 23.35 8.12 5.16
CA ILE A 101 22.85 8.50 3.83
C ILE A 101 22.00 7.37 3.24
N GLY A 102 22.49 6.13 3.32
CA GLY A 102 21.75 4.98 2.80
C GLY A 102 20.42 4.77 3.52
N GLN A 103 20.37 5.00 4.83
CA GLN A 103 19.16 4.90 5.62
C GLN A 103 18.12 5.95 5.21
N LEU A 104 18.58 7.19 4.96
CA LEU A 104 17.72 8.26 4.49
C LEU A 104 17.15 7.94 3.09
N ILE A 105 18.00 7.48 2.16
CA ILE A 105 17.57 7.09 0.81
C ILE A 105 16.58 5.90 0.88
N SER A 106 16.85 4.89 1.71
CA SER A 106 15.96 3.74 1.90
C SER A 106 14.57 4.17 2.40
N PHE A 107 14.52 5.19 3.24
CA PHE A 107 13.26 5.72 3.74
C PHE A 107 12.43 6.40 2.64
N PHE A 108 13.08 7.17 1.76
CA PHE A 108 12.42 7.70 0.56
C PHE A 108 12.02 6.60 -0.42
N LEU A 109 12.87 5.59 -0.59
CA LEU A 109 12.58 4.45 -1.43
C LEU A 109 11.32 3.70 -0.98
N CYS A 110 11.06 3.64 0.33
CA CYS A 110 9.85 3.05 0.87
C CYS A 110 8.56 3.73 0.37
N ALA A 111 8.58 5.05 0.13
CA ALA A 111 7.44 5.74 -0.47
C ALA A 111 7.17 5.26 -1.90
N PHE A 112 8.22 5.06 -2.70
CA PHE A 112 8.08 4.49 -4.05
C PHE A 112 7.58 3.04 -4.01
N TYR A 113 8.01 2.25 -3.03
CA TYR A 113 7.51 0.90 -2.82
C TYR A 113 5.99 0.89 -2.61
N TRP A 114 5.46 1.77 -1.76
CA TRP A 114 4.03 1.86 -1.50
C TRP A 114 3.23 2.15 -2.78
N TRP A 115 3.67 3.12 -3.58
CA TRP A 115 3.00 3.48 -4.82
C TRP A 115 3.05 2.36 -5.86
N GLY A 116 4.22 1.74 -6.05
CA GLY A 116 4.34 0.61 -6.96
C GLY A 116 3.47 -0.57 -6.57
N MET A 117 3.39 -0.90 -5.27
CA MET A 117 2.50 -1.96 -4.78
C MET A 117 1.02 -1.64 -5.01
N MET A 118 0.62 -0.36 -4.89
CA MET A 118 -0.75 0.04 -5.19
C MET A 118 -1.08 -0.06 -6.69
N PHE A 119 -0.15 0.27 -7.57
CA PHE A 119 -0.34 0.07 -9.01
C PHE A 119 -0.50 -1.42 -9.37
N ILE A 120 0.29 -2.30 -8.76
CA ILE A 120 0.14 -3.75 -8.93
C ILE A 120 -1.21 -4.22 -8.36
N ALA A 121 -1.58 -3.76 -7.15
CA ALA A 121 -2.78 -4.21 -6.46
C ALA A 121 -4.08 -3.72 -7.11
N PHE A 122 -4.14 -2.47 -7.57
CA PHE A 122 -5.39 -1.83 -7.98
C PHE A 122 -5.59 -1.75 -9.49
N GLU A 123 -4.51 -1.79 -10.25
CA GLU A 123 -4.54 -1.72 -11.70
C GLU A 123 -4.10 -3.04 -12.36
N ASN A 124 -3.75 -4.06 -11.55
CA ASN A 124 -3.24 -5.36 -12.03
C ASN A 124 -2.06 -5.24 -13.00
N LEU A 125 -1.20 -4.24 -12.76
CA LEU A 125 -0.04 -4.03 -13.62
C LEU A 125 1.03 -5.10 -13.36
N SER A 126 1.68 -5.52 -14.43
CA SER A 126 2.90 -6.33 -14.31
C SER A 126 4.04 -5.50 -13.70
N LEU A 127 5.03 -6.18 -13.15
CA LEU A 127 6.22 -5.56 -12.56
C LEU A 127 6.80 -4.43 -13.41
N GLY A 128 7.04 -4.68 -14.72
CA GLY A 128 7.61 -3.69 -15.63
C GLY A 128 6.69 -2.50 -15.87
N ALA A 129 5.37 -2.75 -16.02
CA ALA A 129 4.39 -1.70 -16.22
C ALA A 129 4.25 -0.81 -14.96
N ALA A 130 4.28 -1.41 -13.77
CA ALA A 130 4.22 -0.67 -12.51
C ALA A 130 5.44 0.24 -12.31
N ILE A 131 6.65 -0.25 -12.64
CA ILE A 131 7.88 0.54 -12.57
C ILE A 131 7.84 1.69 -13.59
N ASN A 132 7.44 1.42 -14.84
CA ASN A 132 7.34 2.46 -15.87
C ASN A 132 6.34 3.54 -15.47
N LYS A 133 5.16 3.15 -14.98
CA LYS A 133 4.16 4.09 -14.50
C LYS A 133 4.68 4.94 -13.35
N LEU A 134 5.36 4.33 -12.39
CA LEU A 134 5.96 5.03 -11.27
C LEU A 134 6.98 6.10 -11.74
N ILE A 135 7.78 5.78 -12.75
CA ILE A 135 8.75 6.72 -13.35
C ILE A 135 8.04 7.84 -14.11
N GLU A 136 6.99 7.53 -14.87
CA GLU A 136 6.21 8.52 -15.63
C GLU A 136 5.51 9.52 -14.70
N GLU A 137 4.81 9.03 -13.67
CA GLU A 137 4.14 9.87 -12.69
C GLU A 137 5.13 10.78 -11.94
N THR A 138 6.30 10.24 -11.59
CA THR A 138 7.35 11.02 -10.93
C THR A 138 7.89 12.16 -11.81
N LYS A 139 7.95 11.96 -13.13
CA LYS A 139 8.37 13.00 -14.08
C LYS A 139 7.32 14.09 -14.30
N GLY A 140 6.05 13.78 -14.08
CA GLY A 140 4.93 14.70 -14.29
C GLY A 140 4.87 15.89 -13.33
N GLY A 141 5.62 15.87 -12.24
CA GLY A 141 5.71 16.97 -11.25
C GLY A 141 4.55 17.01 -10.25
N ASP A 142 3.35 16.61 -10.64
CA ASP A 142 2.16 16.60 -9.76
C ASP A 142 2.21 15.48 -8.71
N PHE A 143 3.12 14.52 -8.89
CA PHE A 143 3.30 13.37 -8.02
C PHE A 143 4.13 13.67 -6.76
N PHE A 144 4.73 14.85 -6.67
CA PHE A 144 5.57 15.22 -5.52
C PHE A 144 4.78 15.23 -4.20
N LEU A 145 3.58 15.81 -4.20
CA LEU A 145 2.74 15.86 -3.00
C LEU A 145 2.23 14.48 -2.56
N PRO A 146 1.71 13.61 -3.45
CA PRO A 146 1.42 12.22 -3.15
C PRO A 146 2.61 11.43 -2.61
N LEU A 147 3.80 11.65 -3.16
CA LEU A 147 5.03 11.01 -2.69
C LEU A 147 5.41 11.47 -1.27
N LEU A 148 5.31 12.79 -1.02
CA LEU A 148 5.53 13.36 0.31
C LEU A 148 4.51 12.81 1.33
N PHE A 149 3.26 12.62 0.92
CA PHE A 149 2.24 12.01 1.76
C PHE A 149 2.61 10.57 2.13
N ALA A 150 3.09 9.76 1.17
CA ALA A 150 3.56 8.41 1.43
C ALA A 150 4.73 8.39 2.43
N PHE A 151 5.62 9.36 2.32
CA PHE A 151 6.71 9.54 3.28
C PHE A 151 6.19 9.82 4.70
N VAL A 152 5.23 10.74 4.85
CA VAL A 152 4.61 11.06 6.15
C VAL A 152 3.83 9.87 6.71
N ALA A 153 3.05 9.18 5.88
CA ALA A 153 2.31 7.98 6.28
C ALA A 153 3.27 6.87 6.78
N ASN A 154 4.43 6.72 6.13
CA ASN A 154 5.47 5.78 6.57
C ASN A 154 6.10 6.18 7.91
N LEU A 155 6.31 7.49 8.14
CA LEU A 155 6.76 7.99 9.45
C LEU A 155 5.74 7.65 10.55
N ILE A 156 4.45 7.88 10.30
CA ILE A 156 3.37 7.56 11.25
C ILE A 156 3.33 6.05 11.52
N ALA A 157 3.40 5.22 10.47
CA ALA A 157 3.45 3.76 10.62
C ALA A 157 4.65 3.30 11.44
N SER A 158 5.82 3.93 11.25
CA SER A 158 7.05 3.62 11.97
C SER A 158 7.04 4.11 13.42
N ALA A 159 6.30 5.16 13.74
CA ALA A 159 6.19 5.70 15.10
C ALA A 159 5.64 4.67 16.11
N GLY A 160 4.89 3.67 15.63
CA GLY A 160 4.42 2.56 16.46
C GLY A 160 5.53 1.71 17.08
N ILE A 161 6.73 1.73 16.49
CA ILE A 161 7.91 1.03 17.03
C ILE A 161 8.30 1.63 18.40
N LEU A 162 8.17 2.96 18.54
CA LEU A 162 8.49 3.67 19.79
C LEU A 162 7.52 3.33 20.93
N ALA A 163 6.29 2.91 20.60
CA ALA A 163 5.26 2.53 21.58
C ALA A 163 5.27 1.02 21.91
N CYS A 164 6.43 0.36 21.79
CA CYS A 164 6.62 -1.09 22.00
C CYS A 164 5.58 -1.93 21.23
N CYS A 165 5.93 -2.97 20.59
CA CYS A 165 5.15 -3.95 19.79
C CYS A 165 3.63 -3.75 19.65
N VAL A 166 2.95 -3.24 20.68
CA VAL A 166 1.51 -2.93 20.66
C VAL A 166 1.20 -1.77 19.71
N GLY A 167 2.03 -0.73 19.68
CA GLY A 167 1.86 0.41 18.78
C GLY A 167 1.88 0.00 17.31
N ILE A 168 2.74 -0.94 16.93
CA ILE A 168 2.89 -1.46 15.57
C ILE A 168 1.57 -2.05 15.05
N LEU A 169 0.84 -2.78 15.91
CA LEU A 169 -0.45 -3.40 15.53
C LEU A 169 -1.51 -2.37 15.12
N PHE A 170 -1.40 -1.14 15.62
CA PHE A 170 -2.32 -0.06 15.27
C PHE A 170 -1.78 0.83 14.15
N THR A 171 -0.49 1.13 14.16
CA THR A 171 0.08 2.10 13.22
C THR A 171 0.29 1.53 11.82
N ILE A 172 0.60 0.23 11.69
CA ILE A 172 0.72 -0.41 10.38
C ILE A 172 -0.62 -0.37 9.61
N PRO A 173 -1.75 -0.89 10.14
CA PRO A 173 -3.02 -0.82 9.41
C PRO A 173 -3.49 0.62 9.17
N LEU A 174 -3.18 1.54 10.07
CA LEU A 174 -3.46 2.96 9.86
C LEU A 174 -2.68 3.50 8.65
N GLY A 175 -1.41 3.15 8.51
CA GLY A 175 -0.59 3.50 7.35
C GLY A 175 -1.20 2.99 6.04
N TYR A 176 -1.68 1.74 6.00
CA TYR A 176 -2.39 1.19 4.84
C TYR A 176 -3.65 2.00 4.50
N CYS A 177 -4.46 2.35 5.49
CA CYS A 177 -5.67 3.16 5.28
C CYS A 177 -5.33 4.52 4.68
N MET A 178 -4.34 5.22 5.23
CA MET A 178 -3.90 6.51 4.73
C MET A 178 -3.42 6.43 3.28
N MET A 179 -2.62 5.41 2.95
CA MET A 179 -2.09 5.21 1.60
C MET A 179 -3.19 4.90 0.58
N VAL A 180 -4.16 4.05 0.92
CA VAL A 180 -5.28 3.74 0.03
C VAL A 180 -6.17 4.97 -0.19
N CYS A 181 -6.46 5.75 0.84
CA CYS A 181 -7.21 7.00 0.70
C CYS A 181 -6.46 8.03 -0.16
N CYS A 182 -5.14 8.12 0.01
CA CYS A 182 -4.29 8.96 -0.83
C CYS A 182 -4.34 8.54 -2.31
N TYR A 183 -4.24 7.23 -2.58
CA TYR A 183 -4.36 6.68 -3.93
C TYR A 183 -5.71 7.03 -4.57
N GLU A 184 -6.81 6.79 -3.86
CA GLU A 184 -8.15 7.09 -4.40
C GLU A 184 -8.38 8.60 -4.58
N SER A 185 -7.76 9.46 -3.79
CA SER A 185 -7.83 10.92 -3.99
C SER A 185 -7.02 11.38 -5.20
N THR A 186 -5.90 10.71 -5.51
CA THR A 186 -5.01 11.05 -6.62
C THR A 186 -5.50 10.44 -7.93
N PHE A 187 -5.78 9.15 -7.95
CA PHE A 187 -6.09 8.37 -9.15
C PHE A 187 -7.55 7.88 -9.23
N GLY A 188 -8.32 7.94 -8.16
CA GLY A 188 -9.68 7.38 -8.09
C GLY A 188 -10.67 8.00 -9.09
N ASN A 189 -10.43 9.21 -9.59
CA ASN A 189 -11.23 9.82 -10.65
C ASN A 189 -10.77 9.42 -12.07
N SER A 190 -9.55 8.94 -12.24
CA SER A 190 -9.08 8.38 -13.53
C SER A 190 -9.61 6.96 -13.75
N ALA A 191 -9.93 6.24 -12.69
CA ALA A 191 -10.59 4.93 -12.74
C ALA A 191 -12.10 5.01 -13.07
N LYS A 192 -12.65 6.19 -13.30
CA LYS A 192 -14.02 6.40 -13.84
C LYS A 192 -14.10 6.28 -15.36
N ASN A 193 -13.06 5.83 -16.04
CA ASN A 193 -13.22 5.34 -17.41
C ASN A 193 -13.99 4.01 -17.34
N PRO A 194 -15.14 3.88 -18.06
CA PRO A 194 -16.05 2.73 -17.96
C PRO A 194 -15.47 1.41 -18.50
N THR A 195 -14.22 1.38 -18.92
CA THR A 195 -13.50 0.16 -19.34
C THR A 195 -12.65 -0.47 -18.23
N ALA A 196 -12.53 0.15 -17.06
CA ALA A 196 -11.90 -0.41 -15.88
C ALA A 196 -12.94 -0.74 -14.79
N GLU A 197 -14.12 -1.26 -15.18
CA GLU A 197 -14.92 -2.06 -14.26
C GLU A 197 -14.02 -3.20 -13.79
N LEU A 198 -13.75 -3.23 -12.50
CA LEU A 198 -13.20 -4.42 -11.84
C LEU A 198 -14.06 -5.59 -12.32
N ASP A 199 -13.50 -6.40 -13.21
CA ASP A 199 -14.19 -7.58 -13.72
C ASP A 199 -14.63 -8.40 -12.50
N PRO A 200 -15.94 -8.54 -12.25
CA PRO A 200 -16.43 -9.30 -11.10
C PRO A 200 -15.93 -10.75 -11.13
N SER A 201 -15.42 -11.23 -12.25
CA SER A 201 -14.86 -12.57 -12.42
C SER A 201 -13.55 -12.77 -11.61
N ILE A 202 -12.85 -11.69 -11.23
CA ILE A 202 -11.69 -11.78 -10.34
C ILE A 202 -12.12 -12.19 -8.92
N PHE A 203 -13.37 -11.93 -8.55
CA PHE A 203 -13.93 -12.31 -7.24
C PHE A 203 -14.65 -13.67 -7.26
N LEU A 204 -14.77 -14.33 -8.44
CA LEU A 204 -15.52 -15.59 -8.62
C LEU A 204 -14.65 -16.78 -9.04
N LYS A 205 -13.33 -16.68 -8.98
CA LYS A 205 -12.43 -17.83 -9.21
C LYS A 205 -11.69 -18.23 -7.96
#